data_8d810844e02ebec3fe8dec8b0cb82849
#
_entry.id   8d810844e02ebec3fe8dec8b0cb82849
#
_cell.length_a   1.000
_cell.length_b   1.000
_cell.length_c   1.000
_cell.angle_alpha   90.00
_cell.angle_beta   90.00
_cell.angle_gamma   90.00
#
_symmetry.space_group_name_H-M   'P 1'
#
loop_
_entity.id
_entity.type
_entity.pdbx_description
1 polymer ?
#
loop_
_entity_poly.entity_id
_entity_poly.type
_entity_poly.pdbx_seq_one_letter_code
_entity_poly.pdbx_strand_id
1 'polypeptide(L)'
;MEMEQLSFPEAVEAVADHIGYHINYQGGSTGARKVDRGTRQRLLAANKAAHEYFREQLETEDAAAAREMLLKRGFSRELIYDFECGYAPYAWDPMTKHLLRKGFEVQELIDAGLSSMGKRGPIDKFRGRLIWPIKDTAGNVIGFGARKLFEDDRLGKYINTQDTLLYHKSKVLFGIDKAKKNIAEKHQTVVVEGYTDVM
;
A
#
# COMPACT_ATOMS: atom_id res chain seq x y z
N MET A 1 -11.49 -1.65 -26.35
CA MET A 1 -10.80 -2.31 -25.23
C MET A 1 -9.32 -1.99 -25.40
N GLU A 2 -8.85 -0.90 -24.78
CA GLU A 2 -7.44 -0.50 -24.83
C GLU A 2 -6.67 -1.42 -23.91
N MET A 3 -5.74 -2.18 -24.48
CA MET A 3 -4.84 -3.06 -23.73
C MET A 3 -3.87 -2.17 -22.95
N GLU A 4 -3.92 -2.25 -21.64
CA GLU A 4 -2.90 -1.70 -20.74
C GLU A 4 -1.53 -2.23 -21.17
N GLN A 5 -0.48 -1.40 -21.06
CA GLN A 5 0.91 -1.78 -21.37
C GLN A 5 1.44 -2.77 -20.33
N LEU A 6 0.87 -3.97 -20.34
CA LEU A 6 1.37 -5.11 -19.58
C LEU A 6 2.44 -5.81 -20.42
N SER A 7 3.51 -6.28 -19.80
CA SER A 7 4.41 -7.21 -20.47
C SER A 7 3.64 -8.47 -20.86
N PHE A 8 4.11 -9.19 -21.87
CA PHE A 8 3.43 -10.41 -22.30
C PHE A 8 3.12 -11.41 -21.17
N PRO A 9 4.02 -11.67 -20.20
CA PRO A 9 3.71 -12.51 -19.04
C PRO A 9 2.59 -11.93 -18.16
N GLU A 10 2.61 -10.62 -17.90
CA GLU A 10 1.58 -9.96 -17.07
C GLU A 10 0.21 -9.97 -17.77
N ALA A 11 0.17 -9.76 -19.08
CA ALA A 11 -1.06 -9.85 -19.84
C ALA A 11 -1.65 -11.28 -19.83
N VAL A 12 -0.81 -12.30 -19.98
CA VAL A 12 -1.22 -13.70 -19.89
C VAL A 12 -1.73 -14.04 -18.49
N GLU A 13 -1.08 -13.54 -17.44
CA GLU A 13 -1.53 -13.71 -16.05
C GLU A 13 -2.88 -13.03 -15.80
N ALA A 14 -3.06 -11.79 -16.26
CA ALA A 14 -4.32 -11.06 -16.11
C ALA A 14 -5.49 -11.78 -16.82
N VAL A 15 -5.26 -12.31 -18.02
CA VAL A 15 -6.27 -13.09 -18.74
C VAL A 15 -6.58 -14.40 -18.02
N ALA A 16 -5.57 -15.12 -17.54
CA ALA A 16 -5.74 -16.37 -16.82
C ALA A 16 -6.55 -16.17 -15.52
N ASP A 17 -6.26 -15.11 -14.78
CA ASP A 17 -7.01 -14.76 -13.56
C ASP A 17 -8.47 -14.41 -13.88
N HIS A 18 -8.73 -13.71 -14.99
CA HIS A 18 -10.08 -13.36 -15.43
C HIS A 18 -10.94 -14.57 -15.78
N ILE A 19 -10.34 -15.61 -16.34
CA ILE A 19 -11.05 -16.86 -16.75
C ILE A 19 -10.91 -18.00 -15.73
N GLY A 20 -10.27 -17.77 -14.58
CA GLY A 20 -10.03 -18.78 -13.54
C GLY A 20 -9.08 -19.92 -13.99
N TYR A 21 -8.21 -19.66 -14.98
CA TYR A 21 -7.28 -20.66 -15.51
C TYR A 21 -5.96 -20.65 -14.74
N HIS A 22 -5.51 -21.81 -14.25
CA HIS A 22 -4.22 -21.97 -13.61
C HIS A 22 -3.10 -22.18 -14.63
N ILE A 23 -2.23 -21.18 -14.78
CA ILE A 23 -1.04 -21.29 -15.64
C ILE A 23 0.02 -22.15 -14.95
N ASN A 24 0.39 -23.29 -15.56
CA ASN A 24 1.51 -24.11 -15.13
C ASN A 24 2.80 -23.67 -15.85
N TYR A 25 3.73 -23.05 -15.14
CA TYR A 25 5.05 -22.71 -15.70
C TYR A 25 5.95 -23.95 -15.69
N GLN A 26 6.28 -24.47 -16.87
CA GLN A 26 7.30 -25.51 -17.04
C GLN A 26 8.65 -24.86 -17.34
N GLY A 27 9.61 -25.02 -16.45
CA GLY A 27 11.03 -24.95 -16.75
C GLY A 27 11.72 -23.60 -16.66
N GLY A 28 12.69 -23.51 -15.79
CA GLY A 28 13.69 -22.46 -15.67
C GLY A 28 14.24 -22.36 -14.24
N SER A 29 15.25 -23.17 -13.93
CA SER A 29 15.96 -23.11 -12.65
C SER A 29 16.77 -21.82 -12.57
N THR A 30 16.40 -20.93 -11.70
CA THR A 30 17.30 -20.07 -10.93
C THR A 30 16.62 -19.77 -9.62
N GLY A 31 17.33 -19.91 -8.51
CA GLY A 31 16.86 -20.02 -7.12
C GLY A 31 16.11 -18.83 -6.52
N ALA A 32 15.18 -18.24 -7.23
CA ALA A 32 14.15 -17.40 -6.65
C ALA A 32 13.07 -18.35 -6.09
N ARG A 33 12.84 -18.34 -4.78
CA ARG A 33 11.68 -18.98 -4.15
C ARG A 33 10.46 -18.64 -5.00
N LYS A 34 9.85 -19.66 -5.63
CA LYS A 34 8.49 -19.56 -6.18
C LYS A 34 7.62 -19.10 -5.01
N VAL A 35 7.31 -17.81 -4.97
CA VAL A 35 6.30 -17.31 -4.06
C VAL A 35 5.02 -17.99 -4.49
N ASP A 36 4.45 -18.80 -3.60
CA ASP A 36 3.17 -19.41 -3.87
C ASP A 36 2.16 -18.30 -4.22
N ARG A 37 1.45 -18.44 -5.33
CA ARG A 37 0.41 -17.48 -5.75
C ARG A 37 -0.57 -17.18 -4.62
N GLY A 38 -0.91 -18.21 -3.83
CA GLY A 38 -1.75 -18.07 -2.66
C GLY A 38 -1.19 -17.06 -1.67
N THR A 39 0.10 -17.13 -1.37
CA THR A 39 0.77 -16.20 -0.45
C THR A 39 0.71 -14.77 -1.00
N ARG A 40 1.05 -14.54 -2.28
CA ARG A 40 0.98 -13.19 -2.88
C ARG A 40 -0.44 -12.61 -2.80
N GLN A 41 -1.47 -13.38 -3.16
CA GLN A 41 -2.86 -12.95 -3.09
C GLN A 41 -3.29 -12.64 -1.66
N ARG A 42 -2.87 -13.44 -0.68
CA ARG A 42 -3.16 -13.20 0.74
C ARG A 42 -2.53 -11.89 1.23
N LEU A 43 -1.27 -11.61 0.86
CA LEU A 43 -0.60 -10.35 1.23
C LEU A 43 -1.27 -9.13 0.56
N LEU A 44 -1.67 -9.22 -0.70
CA LEU A 44 -2.44 -8.16 -1.38
C LEU A 44 -3.80 -7.94 -0.69
N ALA A 45 -4.49 -9.01 -0.32
CA ALA A 45 -5.74 -8.92 0.43
C ALA A 45 -5.55 -8.27 1.81
N ALA A 46 -4.45 -8.59 2.52
CA ALA A 46 -4.11 -7.96 3.80
C ALA A 46 -3.83 -6.46 3.64
N ASN A 47 -3.05 -6.05 2.63
CA ASN A 47 -2.79 -4.63 2.34
C ASN A 47 -4.08 -3.89 1.96
N LYS A 48 -4.94 -4.49 1.13
CA LYS A 48 -6.25 -3.91 0.79
C LYS A 48 -7.11 -3.70 2.03
N ALA A 49 -7.22 -4.70 2.89
CA ALA A 49 -8.00 -4.60 4.12
C ALA A 49 -7.43 -3.59 5.12
N ALA A 50 -6.10 -3.47 5.20
CA ALA A 50 -5.43 -2.43 6.00
C ALA A 50 -5.71 -1.03 5.43
N HIS A 51 -5.68 -0.88 4.10
CA HIS A 51 -6.00 0.38 3.43
C HIS A 51 -7.45 0.82 3.69
N GLU A 52 -8.42 -0.08 3.56
CA GLU A 52 -9.82 0.18 3.91
C GLU A 52 -9.93 0.65 5.36
N TYR A 53 -9.29 -0.06 6.30
CA TYR A 53 -9.24 0.33 7.70
C TYR A 53 -8.67 1.74 7.90
N PHE A 54 -7.51 2.08 7.32
CA PHE A 54 -6.90 3.40 7.47
C PHE A 54 -7.77 4.52 6.88
N ARG A 55 -8.48 4.27 5.79
CA ARG A 55 -9.44 5.23 5.22
C ARG A 55 -10.61 5.48 6.16
N GLU A 56 -11.21 4.43 6.73
CA GLU A 56 -12.26 4.54 7.72
C GLU A 56 -11.78 5.33 8.95
N GLN A 57 -10.54 5.08 9.42
CA GLN A 57 -9.98 5.81 10.55
C GLN A 57 -9.76 7.29 10.26
N LEU A 58 -9.53 7.70 9.01
CA LEU A 58 -9.37 9.12 8.65
C LEU A 58 -10.65 9.93 8.90
N GLU A 59 -11.82 9.31 8.89
CA GLU A 59 -13.11 9.95 9.14
C GLU A 59 -13.47 10.06 10.64
N THR A 60 -12.70 9.41 11.53
CA THR A 60 -12.95 9.44 12.97
C THR A 60 -12.48 10.76 13.60
N GLU A 61 -12.95 11.04 14.82
CA GLU A 61 -12.53 12.22 15.60
C GLU A 61 -11.01 12.19 15.88
N ASP A 62 -10.45 11.03 16.17
CA ASP A 62 -9.02 10.84 16.46
C ASP A 62 -8.11 11.28 15.30
N ALA A 63 -8.63 11.32 14.07
CA ALA A 63 -7.89 11.75 12.89
C ALA A 63 -7.90 13.27 12.66
N ALA A 64 -8.40 14.07 13.57
CA ALA A 64 -8.49 15.53 13.39
C ALA A 64 -7.16 16.18 12.98
N ALA A 65 -6.05 15.78 13.63
CA ALA A 65 -4.71 16.27 13.32
C ALA A 65 -4.25 15.90 11.89
N ALA A 66 -4.62 14.70 11.41
CA ALA A 66 -4.32 14.26 10.05
C ALA A 66 -5.08 15.11 9.01
N ARG A 67 -6.38 15.29 9.20
CA ARG A 67 -7.21 16.12 8.32
C ARG A 67 -6.78 17.57 8.31
N GLU A 68 -6.52 18.15 9.48
CA GLU A 68 -6.03 19.52 9.60
C GLU A 68 -4.70 19.72 8.86
N MET A 69 -3.77 18.78 8.99
CA MET A 69 -2.48 18.84 8.30
C MET A 69 -2.63 18.84 6.78
N LEU A 70 -3.54 18.04 6.23
CA LEU A 70 -3.81 18.00 4.79
C LEU A 70 -4.46 19.31 4.33
N LEU A 71 -5.46 19.81 5.05
CA LEU A 71 -6.16 21.06 4.72
C LEU A 71 -5.23 22.29 4.81
N LYS A 72 -4.36 22.34 5.83
CA LYS A 72 -3.34 23.44 5.94
C LYS A 72 -2.34 23.45 4.79
N ARG A 73 -2.15 22.33 4.11
CA ARG A 73 -1.33 22.24 2.88
C ARG A 73 -2.10 22.57 1.61
N GLY A 74 -3.38 22.93 1.73
CA GLY A 74 -4.20 23.35 0.60
C GLY A 74 -4.87 22.20 -0.17
N PHE A 75 -4.80 20.95 0.34
CA PHE A 75 -5.46 19.82 -0.31
C PHE A 75 -6.97 19.86 -0.09
N SER A 76 -7.75 19.78 -1.17
CA SER A 76 -9.19 19.64 -1.09
C SER A 76 -9.61 18.26 -0.57
N ARG A 77 -10.85 18.13 -0.10
CA ARG A 77 -11.39 16.83 0.32
C ARG A 77 -11.44 15.83 -0.83
N GLU A 78 -11.77 16.31 -2.04
CA GLU A 78 -11.82 15.48 -3.24
C GLU A 78 -10.44 14.90 -3.56
N LEU A 79 -9.38 15.71 -3.46
CA LEU A 79 -8.01 15.27 -3.70
C LEU A 79 -7.55 14.25 -2.64
N ILE A 80 -7.87 14.50 -1.36
CA ILE A 80 -7.58 13.57 -0.25
C ILE A 80 -8.26 12.22 -0.51
N TYR A 81 -9.51 12.25 -0.98
CA TYR A 81 -10.28 11.05 -1.32
C TYR A 81 -9.72 10.36 -2.57
N ASP A 82 -9.35 11.12 -3.61
CA ASP A 82 -8.77 10.58 -4.84
C ASP A 82 -7.43 9.88 -4.61
N PHE A 83 -6.58 10.44 -3.76
CA PHE A 83 -5.34 9.81 -3.33
C PHE A 83 -5.52 8.77 -2.21
N GLU A 84 -6.77 8.55 -1.80
CA GLU A 84 -7.15 7.52 -0.85
C GLU A 84 -6.33 7.57 0.46
N CYS A 85 -6.06 8.79 0.93
CA CYS A 85 -5.33 9.01 2.17
C CYS A 85 -6.04 8.33 3.36
N GLY A 86 -5.27 7.91 4.36
CA GLY A 86 -5.76 7.24 5.55
C GLY A 86 -5.10 7.75 6.83
N TYR A 87 -5.55 7.25 7.96
CA TYR A 87 -4.97 7.52 9.26
C TYR A 87 -4.69 6.22 10.01
N ALA A 88 -3.50 6.09 10.55
CA ALA A 88 -3.15 5.02 11.48
C ALA A 88 -3.31 5.54 12.91
N PRO A 89 -4.24 5.00 13.72
CA PRO A 89 -4.51 5.46 15.09
C PRO A 89 -3.27 5.46 15.98
N TYR A 90 -3.23 6.36 16.94
CA TYR A 90 -2.15 6.44 17.94
C TYR A 90 -2.36 5.39 19.05
N ALA A 91 -2.29 4.11 18.65
CA ALA A 91 -2.43 2.97 19.53
C ALA A 91 -1.52 1.83 19.08
N TRP A 92 -1.35 0.80 19.93
CA TRP A 92 -0.34 -0.23 19.69
C TRP A 92 -0.70 -1.23 18.60
N ASP A 93 -1.96 -1.70 18.55
CA ASP A 93 -2.36 -2.86 17.75
C ASP A 93 -3.80 -2.84 17.17
N PRO A 94 -4.47 -1.68 17.01
CA PRO A 94 -5.87 -1.66 16.58
C PRO A 94 -6.06 -2.22 15.17
N MET A 95 -5.18 -1.87 14.21
CA MET A 95 -5.24 -2.40 12.85
C MET A 95 -4.93 -3.90 12.85
N THR A 96 -3.88 -4.34 13.54
CA THR A 96 -3.53 -5.75 13.68
C THR A 96 -4.73 -6.55 14.21
N LYS A 97 -5.36 -6.10 15.31
CA LYS A 97 -6.56 -6.78 15.87
C LYS A 97 -7.74 -6.79 14.90
N HIS A 98 -7.93 -5.71 14.15
CA HIS A 98 -8.98 -5.64 13.14
C HIS A 98 -8.77 -6.69 12.04
N LEU A 99 -7.55 -6.82 11.52
CA LEU A 99 -7.24 -7.76 10.45
C LEU A 99 -7.25 -9.22 10.93
N LEU A 100 -6.79 -9.51 12.15
CA LEU A 100 -6.92 -10.84 12.76
C LEU A 100 -8.39 -11.28 12.84
N ARG A 101 -9.31 -10.36 13.20
CA ARG A 101 -10.77 -10.65 13.20
C ARG A 101 -11.32 -10.89 11.80
N LYS A 102 -10.70 -10.35 10.76
CA LYS A 102 -11.02 -10.63 9.35
C LYS A 102 -10.42 -11.96 8.83
N GLY A 103 -9.71 -12.73 9.68
CA GLY A 103 -9.16 -14.04 9.34
C GLY A 103 -7.79 -14.00 8.67
N PHE A 104 -7.03 -12.91 8.85
CA PHE A 104 -5.62 -12.87 8.50
C PHE A 104 -4.78 -13.45 9.65
N GLU A 105 -3.65 -14.06 9.32
CA GLU A 105 -2.71 -14.57 10.29
C GLU A 105 -1.64 -13.53 10.66
N VAL A 106 -1.08 -13.61 11.87
CA VAL A 106 -0.02 -12.70 12.33
C VAL A 106 1.16 -12.68 11.36
N GLN A 107 1.55 -13.84 10.85
CA GLN A 107 2.68 -13.94 9.92
C GLN A 107 2.39 -13.23 8.59
N GLU A 108 1.17 -13.34 8.06
CA GLU A 108 0.76 -12.62 6.85
C GLU A 108 0.87 -11.10 7.03
N LEU A 109 0.47 -10.58 8.21
CA LEU A 109 0.57 -9.15 8.52
C LEU A 109 2.03 -8.68 8.67
N ILE A 110 2.90 -9.53 9.19
CA ILE A 110 4.35 -9.25 9.27
C ILE A 110 4.96 -9.27 7.88
N ASP A 111 4.65 -10.27 7.06
CA ASP A 111 5.18 -10.43 5.70
C ASP A 111 4.68 -9.33 4.75
N ALA A 112 3.47 -8.80 4.99
CA ALA A 112 2.95 -7.61 4.30
C ALA A 112 3.55 -6.29 4.81
N GLY A 113 4.36 -6.30 5.88
CA GLY A 113 4.95 -5.11 6.48
C GLY A 113 3.96 -4.23 7.25
N LEU A 114 2.82 -4.78 7.64
CA LEU A 114 1.75 -4.10 8.39
C LEU A 114 1.97 -4.15 9.90
N SER A 115 2.52 -5.25 10.38
CA SER A 115 2.75 -5.51 11.81
C SER A 115 4.19 -5.91 12.07
N SER A 116 4.60 -5.90 13.33
CA SER A 116 5.86 -6.46 13.81
C SER A 116 5.67 -7.10 15.17
N MET A 117 6.52 -8.07 15.54
CA MET A 117 6.48 -8.66 16.87
C MET A 117 7.03 -7.67 17.91
N GLY A 118 6.21 -7.30 18.86
CA GLY A 118 6.60 -6.60 20.07
C GLY A 118 6.80 -7.56 21.23
N LYS A 119 7.18 -7.03 22.41
CA LYS A 119 7.42 -7.84 23.63
C LYS A 119 6.16 -8.56 24.15
N ARG A 120 4.98 -8.06 23.86
CA ARG A 120 3.68 -8.59 24.35
C ARG A 120 2.79 -9.12 23.24
N GLY A 121 3.28 -9.27 22.03
CA GLY A 121 2.53 -9.71 20.85
C GLY A 121 2.71 -8.78 19.65
N PRO A 122 1.98 -9.04 18.56
CA PRO A 122 2.10 -8.24 17.35
C PRO A 122 1.58 -6.81 17.57
N ILE A 123 2.28 -5.84 16.98
CA ILE A 123 1.98 -4.40 17.05
C ILE A 123 1.94 -3.81 15.65
N ASP A 124 1.17 -2.75 15.47
CA ASP A 124 1.07 -2.00 14.22
C ASP A 124 2.40 -1.32 13.88
N LYS A 125 2.82 -1.40 12.63
CA LYS A 125 4.01 -0.69 12.12
C LYS A 125 3.78 0.82 12.05
N PHE A 126 2.59 1.23 11.67
CA PHE A 126 2.20 2.63 11.56
C PHE A 126 1.28 3.00 12.72
N ARG A 127 1.63 4.04 13.46
CA ARG A 127 0.87 4.52 14.62
C ARG A 127 0.92 6.04 14.69
N GLY A 128 -0.24 6.70 14.88
CA GLY A 128 -0.32 8.16 14.95
C GLY A 128 0.17 8.85 13.68
N ARG A 129 -0.13 8.30 12.52
CA ARG A 129 0.43 8.77 11.25
C ARG A 129 -0.62 8.95 10.16
N LEU A 130 -0.43 9.96 9.35
CA LEU A 130 -1.11 10.08 8.07
C LEU A 130 -0.54 9.03 7.11
N ILE A 131 -1.41 8.35 6.38
CA ILE A 131 -1.08 7.22 5.51
C ILE A 131 -1.38 7.54 4.04
N TRP A 132 -0.48 7.15 3.15
CA TRP A 132 -0.68 7.08 1.71
C TRP A 132 -0.53 5.63 1.24
N PRO A 133 -1.50 5.07 0.49
CA PRO A 133 -1.32 3.76 -0.13
C PRO A 133 -0.30 3.86 -1.26
N ILE A 134 0.66 2.96 -1.28
CA ILE A 134 1.57 2.79 -2.43
C ILE A 134 0.99 1.68 -3.30
N LYS A 135 0.74 1.99 -4.57
CA LYS A 135 0.11 1.07 -5.51
C LYS A 135 1.07 0.66 -6.63
N ASP A 136 0.89 -0.55 -7.12
CA ASP A 136 1.51 -1.00 -8.36
C ASP A 136 0.81 -0.41 -9.60
N THR A 137 1.31 -0.67 -10.79
CA THR A 137 0.71 -0.20 -12.03
C THR A 137 -0.68 -0.76 -12.30
N ALA A 138 -1.06 -1.87 -11.69
CA ALA A 138 -2.40 -2.45 -11.76
C ALA A 138 -3.38 -1.86 -10.73
N GLY A 139 -2.91 -0.97 -9.84
CA GLY A 139 -3.72 -0.34 -8.79
C GLY A 139 -3.81 -1.15 -7.49
N ASN A 140 -3.08 -2.26 -7.37
CA ASN A 140 -3.04 -3.02 -6.12
C ASN A 140 -2.23 -2.28 -5.06
N VAL A 141 -2.72 -2.24 -3.83
CA VAL A 141 -1.96 -1.70 -2.69
C VAL A 141 -0.87 -2.67 -2.29
N ILE A 142 0.38 -2.28 -2.51
CA ILE A 142 1.57 -3.10 -2.24
C ILE A 142 2.34 -2.66 -0.99
N GLY A 143 2.02 -1.50 -0.44
CA GLY A 143 2.62 -0.95 0.76
C GLY A 143 2.05 0.42 1.11
N PHE A 144 2.68 1.09 2.07
CA PHE A 144 2.23 2.37 2.57
C PHE A 144 3.41 3.30 2.83
N GLY A 145 3.19 4.59 2.53
CA GLY A 145 3.97 5.68 3.06
C GLY A 145 3.25 6.32 4.25
N ALA A 146 3.98 6.75 5.25
CA ALA A 146 3.39 7.30 6.46
C ALA A 146 4.18 8.51 6.98
N ARG A 147 3.46 9.59 7.35
CA ARG A 147 4.03 10.78 7.93
C ARG A 147 3.59 10.95 9.39
N LYS A 148 4.55 11.21 10.28
CA LYS A 148 4.25 11.47 11.69
C LYS A 148 3.38 12.72 11.86
N LEU A 149 2.48 12.67 12.83
CA LEU A 149 1.60 13.77 13.21
C LEU A 149 1.96 14.34 14.60
N PHE A 150 2.58 13.54 15.45
CA PHE A 150 2.87 13.88 16.84
C PHE A 150 4.39 13.96 17.07
N GLU A 151 4.84 14.92 17.88
CA GLU A 151 6.27 15.17 18.13
C GLU A 151 6.95 14.08 18.98
N ASP A 152 6.20 13.37 19.80
CA ASP A 152 6.68 12.25 20.63
C ASP A 152 6.96 10.97 19.81
N ASP A 153 6.55 10.91 18.55
CA ASP A 153 6.96 9.84 17.62
C ASP A 153 8.45 9.99 17.30
N ARG A 154 9.25 9.08 17.85
CA ARG A 154 10.72 9.07 17.70
C ARG A 154 11.21 8.52 16.36
N LEU A 155 10.32 7.95 15.55
CA LEU A 155 10.66 7.48 14.21
C LEU A 155 10.80 8.66 13.25
N GLY A 156 11.38 8.42 12.07
CA GLY A 156 11.54 9.44 11.05
C GLY A 156 10.24 10.15 10.68
N LYS A 157 10.33 11.41 10.24
CA LYS A 157 9.18 12.21 9.79
C LYS A 157 8.34 11.47 8.76
N TYR A 158 8.98 10.78 7.82
CA TYR A 158 8.37 9.85 6.88
C TYR A 158 8.95 8.46 7.10
N ILE A 159 8.09 7.45 7.08
CA ILE A 159 8.46 6.04 7.04
C ILE A 159 7.63 5.35 5.97
N ASN A 160 8.21 4.33 5.34
CA ASN A 160 7.53 3.51 4.35
C ASN A 160 7.47 2.07 4.83
N THR A 161 6.58 1.29 4.22
CA THR A 161 6.68 -0.18 4.28
C THR A 161 8.12 -0.58 3.95
N GLN A 162 8.69 -1.49 4.73
CA GLN A 162 9.97 -2.11 4.42
C GLN A 162 9.83 -3.02 3.20
N ASP A 163 10.95 -3.43 2.60
CA ASP A 163 10.91 -4.37 1.49
C ASP A 163 10.19 -5.65 1.89
N THR A 164 9.23 -6.05 1.07
CA THR A 164 8.39 -7.24 1.22
C THR A 164 8.36 -8.02 -0.10
N LEU A 165 7.60 -9.11 -0.15
CA LEU A 165 7.32 -9.83 -1.40
C LEU A 165 6.55 -8.99 -2.43
N LEU A 166 5.80 -7.98 -1.97
CA LEU A 166 4.98 -7.11 -2.83
C LEU A 166 5.67 -5.79 -3.15
N TYR A 167 6.48 -5.25 -2.24
CA TYR A 167 7.01 -3.90 -2.30
C TYR A 167 8.52 -3.89 -2.22
N HIS A 168 9.16 -3.27 -3.21
CA HIS A 168 10.57 -2.96 -3.23
C HIS A 168 10.74 -1.47 -3.49
N LYS A 169 11.21 -0.72 -2.51
CA LYS A 169 11.28 0.74 -2.55
C LYS A 169 11.99 1.28 -3.80
N SER A 170 13.03 0.61 -4.28
CA SER A 170 13.78 1.01 -5.46
C SER A 170 13.08 0.73 -6.81
N LYS A 171 11.94 0.06 -6.80
CA LYS A 171 11.25 -0.40 -8.03
C LYS A 171 9.86 0.23 -8.21
N VAL A 172 9.44 1.11 -7.30
CA VAL A 172 8.09 1.67 -7.31
C VAL A 172 8.14 3.19 -7.20
N LEU A 173 7.37 3.87 -8.03
CA LEU A 173 7.10 5.28 -7.94
C LEU A 173 5.68 5.50 -7.41
N PHE A 174 5.53 6.34 -6.38
CA PHE A 174 4.22 6.73 -5.86
C PHE A 174 3.42 7.49 -6.93
N GLY A 175 2.15 7.16 -7.07
CA GLY A 175 1.25 7.80 -8.03
C GLY A 175 1.39 7.31 -9.48
N ILE A 176 2.23 6.30 -9.75
CA ILE A 176 2.40 5.75 -11.11
C ILE A 176 1.10 5.15 -11.66
N ASP A 177 0.28 4.55 -10.81
CA ASP A 177 -1.04 4.02 -11.14
C ASP A 177 -1.96 5.08 -11.75
N LYS A 178 -1.91 6.33 -11.23
CA LYS A 178 -2.67 7.49 -11.72
C LYS A 178 -2.01 8.18 -12.92
N ALA A 179 -0.68 8.26 -12.92
CA ALA A 179 0.07 9.01 -13.92
C ALA A 179 0.26 8.26 -15.25
N LYS A 180 0.31 6.93 -15.23
CA LYS A 180 0.69 6.09 -16.38
C LYS A 180 -0.03 6.43 -17.70
N LYS A 181 -1.34 6.69 -17.64
CA LYS A 181 -2.15 7.03 -18.82
C LYS A 181 -1.72 8.36 -19.42
N ASN A 182 -1.61 9.40 -18.60
CA ASN A 182 -1.17 10.74 -19.03
C ASN A 182 0.28 10.74 -19.54
N ILE A 183 1.16 9.94 -18.92
CA ILE A 183 2.54 9.76 -19.38
C ILE A 183 2.56 9.17 -20.79
N ALA A 184 1.78 8.12 -21.03
CA ALA A 184 1.69 7.49 -22.34
C ALA A 184 1.11 8.42 -23.41
N GLU A 185 0.04 9.18 -23.09
CA GLU A 185 -0.60 10.11 -24.02
C GLU A 185 0.24 11.35 -24.34
N LYS A 186 0.90 11.92 -23.33
CA LYS A 186 1.64 13.18 -23.46
C LYS A 186 3.14 13.00 -23.71
N HIS A 187 3.66 11.77 -23.62
CA HIS A 187 5.09 11.44 -23.69
C HIS A 187 5.94 12.31 -22.75
N GLN A 188 5.38 12.66 -21.60
CA GLN A 188 6.01 13.52 -20.61
C GLN A 188 5.73 13.00 -19.20
N THR A 189 6.74 13.07 -18.32
CA THR A 189 6.62 12.78 -16.90
C THR A 189 7.26 13.88 -16.08
N VAL A 190 6.70 14.15 -14.90
CA VAL A 190 7.28 15.05 -13.89
C VAL A 190 7.58 14.20 -12.66
N VAL A 191 8.84 14.19 -12.24
CA VAL A 191 9.30 13.47 -11.05
C VAL A 191 9.49 14.47 -9.91
N VAL A 192 8.94 14.18 -8.74
CA VAL A 192 9.00 15.02 -7.54
C VAL A 192 9.46 14.18 -6.33
N GLU A 193 9.82 14.81 -5.21
CA GLU A 193 10.47 14.12 -4.10
C GLU A 193 9.49 13.42 -3.14
N GLY A 194 8.32 14.00 -2.91
CA GLY A 194 7.44 13.56 -1.80
C GLY A 194 6.00 13.27 -2.20
N TYR A 195 5.30 12.55 -1.31
CA TYR A 195 3.88 12.21 -1.48
C TYR A 195 3.00 13.43 -1.71
N THR A 196 3.26 14.51 -0.97
CA THR A 196 2.51 15.76 -1.07
C THR A 196 2.81 16.57 -2.32
N ASP A 197 3.92 16.30 -2.97
CA ASP A 197 4.31 17.01 -4.19
C ASP A 197 3.68 16.35 -5.44
N VAL A 198 3.31 15.06 -5.29
CA VAL A 198 2.55 14.31 -6.31
C VAL A 198 1.08 14.69 -6.26
N MET A 199 0.55 15.03 -5.09
CA MET A 199 -0.85 15.45 -4.89
C MET A 199 -1.09 16.85 -5.41
#